data_b1d296c288332f9020c49d633aa999ef
#
_entry.id   b1d296c288332f9020c49d633aa999ef
#
_cell.length_a   1.000
_cell.length_b   1.000
_cell.length_c   1.000
_cell.angle_alpha   90.00
_cell.angle_beta   90.00
_cell.angle_gamma   90.00
#
_symmetry.space_group_name_H-M   'P 1'
#
loop_
_entity.id
_entity.type
_entity.pdbx_description
1 polymer ?
#
loop_
_entity_poly.entity_id
_entity_poly.type
_entity_poly.pdbx_seq_one_letter_code
_entity_poly.pdbx_strand_id
1 'polypeptide(L)'
;ISSRFQQLTTTAHYKSLAEVISRQQSLNKQNENAQMYVLTDLQKSTFAIENVNQNDSNLSILIIPLNKTAENNLYMDSCWMSSPIIQKGKAIEIIARVVNKSDVTLTNLPAFLHVNGMQKAISNFSVPPGEKQNITFKFTPLSSGFKQCKISLQDYPISFDDNFYFSFEILDKIKVLNIYEQSPNFSLQSLFQKDDAIDYKSVYIGQINYEEIKNQQLLILDGLTTVSSGLVQSIASFVKDGGSLAIFPSNDINFDSYKILSSELNLDEYLRKDTVKQKVNKISYPHKVFEGV
;
A
#
# COMPACT_ATOMS: atom_id res chain seq x y z
N ILE A 1 43.87 -26.39 0.89
CA ILE A 1 42.40 -26.27 1.12
C ILE A 1 42.09 -24.96 1.85
N SER A 2 42.82 -24.63 2.93
CA SER A 2 42.55 -23.40 3.75
C SER A 2 42.58 -22.09 2.94
N SER A 3 43.53 -21.91 2.03
CA SER A 3 43.65 -20.68 1.22
C SER A 3 42.53 -20.48 0.21
N ARG A 4 41.85 -21.54 -0.25
CA ARG A 4 40.72 -21.43 -1.16
C ARG A 4 39.42 -21.02 -0.45
N PHE A 5 39.25 -21.40 0.83
CA PHE A 5 38.09 -20.97 1.62
C PHE A 5 38.08 -19.46 1.89
N GLN A 6 39.28 -18.86 2.03
CA GLN A 6 39.42 -17.41 2.27
C GLN A 6 39.06 -16.56 1.03
N GLN A 7 38.97 -17.17 -0.16
CA GLN A 7 38.64 -16.50 -1.43
C GLN A 7 37.17 -16.66 -1.83
N LEU A 8 36.36 -17.33 -1.00
CA LEU A 8 34.93 -17.48 -1.29
C LEU A 8 34.22 -16.15 -1.11
N THR A 9 33.48 -15.75 -2.12
CA THR A 9 32.60 -14.57 -2.09
C THR A 9 31.17 -15.02 -2.21
N THR A 10 30.27 -14.31 -1.52
CA THR A 10 28.84 -14.54 -1.64
C THR A 10 28.35 -14.08 -3.02
N THR A 11 27.35 -14.76 -3.55
CA THR A 11 26.71 -14.42 -4.83
C THR A 11 25.18 -14.33 -4.63
N ALA A 12 24.54 -13.44 -5.35
CA ALA A 12 23.09 -13.33 -5.40
C ALA A 12 22.41 -14.46 -6.16
N HIS A 13 23.19 -15.26 -6.91
CA HIS A 13 22.65 -16.41 -7.64
C HIS A 13 22.53 -17.61 -6.71
N TYR A 14 21.34 -18.15 -6.59
CA TYR A 14 21.12 -19.42 -5.90
C TYR A 14 21.02 -20.58 -6.91
N LYS A 15 21.40 -21.77 -6.46
CA LYS A 15 21.19 -23.02 -7.18
C LYS A 15 20.58 -24.06 -6.26
N SER A 16 19.73 -24.90 -6.81
CA SER A 16 19.19 -26.01 -6.03
C SER A 16 20.28 -27.03 -5.69
N LEU A 17 20.13 -27.69 -4.56
CA LEU A 17 21.06 -28.74 -4.15
C LEU A 17 21.12 -29.86 -5.22
N ALA A 18 19.99 -30.18 -5.86
CA ALA A 18 19.95 -31.15 -6.96
C ALA A 18 20.86 -30.78 -8.14
N GLU A 19 20.86 -29.49 -8.56
CA GLU A 19 21.76 -29.01 -9.62
C GLU A 19 23.22 -29.10 -9.21
N VAL A 20 23.53 -28.77 -7.96
CA VAL A 20 24.91 -28.85 -7.45
C VAL A 20 25.39 -30.28 -7.40
N ILE A 21 24.57 -31.22 -6.92
CA ILE A 21 24.89 -32.65 -6.88
C ILE A 21 25.08 -33.20 -8.29
N SER A 22 24.15 -32.95 -9.20
CA SER A 22 24.24 -33.41 -10.60
C SER A 22 25.52 -32.92 -11.30
N ARG A 23 25.90 -31.66 -11.04
CA ARG A 23 27.17 -31.12 -11.53
C ARG A 23 28.39 -31.84 -10.97
N GLN A 24 28.38 -32.12 -9.66
CA GLN A 24 29.51 -32.85 -9.03
C GLN A 24 29.58 -34.30 -9.54
N GLN A 25 28.46 -34.98 -9.74
CA GLN A 25 28.41 -36.31 -10.35
C GLN A 25 28.98 -36.28 -11.74
N SER A 26 28.66 -35.28 -12.55
CA SER A 26 29.17 -35.14 -13.93
C SER A 26 30.68 -34.87 -13.97
N LEU A 27 31.27 -34.28 -12.92
CA LEU A 27 32.71 -34.04 -12.81
C LEU A 27 33.45 -35.28 -12.32
N ASN A 28 32.79 -36.20 -11.59
CA ASN A 28 33.37 -37.44 -11.07
C ASN A 28 33.33 -38.58 -12.08
N LYS A 29 33.81 -38.34 -13.30
CA LYS A 29 33.74 -39.30 -14.44
C LYS A 29 34.68 -40.48 -14.36
N GLN A 30 35.58 -40.58 -13.37
CA GLN A 30 36.65 -41.55 -13.33
C GLN A 30 36.45 -42.74 -12.38
N ASN A 31 35.20 -43.06 -11.98
CA ASN A 31 34.91 -44.20 -11.05
C ASN A 31 35.72 -44.21 -9.75
N GLU A 32 36.19 -43.07 -9.29
CA GLU A 32 36.84 -42.93 -8.01
C GLU A 32 35.80 -42.70 -6.90
N ASN A 33 36.02 -43.29 -5.76
CA ASN A 33 35.22 -43.04 -4.58
C ASN A 33 35.39 -41.57 -4.16
N ALA A 34 34.36 -40.75 -4.32
CA ALA A 34 34.39 -39.34 -3.98
C ALA A 34 33.46 -39.05 -2.77
N GLN A 35 33.88 -38.11 -1.95
CA GLN A 35 33.03 -37.59 -0.86
C GLN A 35 32.70 -36.12 -1.11
N MET A 36 31.42 -35.80 -1.05
CA MET A 36 30.89 -34.46 -1.16
C MET A 36 30.37 -33.98 0.18
N TYR A 37 30.91 -32.87 0.69
CA TYR A 37 30.43 -32.23 1.90
C TYR A 37 29.52 -31.05 1.51
N VAL A 38 28.30 -31.08 1.96
CA VAL A 38 27.31 -30.00 1.70
C VAL A 38 27.05 -29.30 3.02
N LEU A 39 27.54 -28.06 3.13
CA LEU A 39 27.21 -27.17 4.25
C LEU A 39 25.99 -26.37 3.85
N THR A 40 24.90 -26.49 4.58
CA THR A 40 23.63 -25.85 4.22
C THR A 40 22.80 -25.52 5.44
N ASP A 41 22.03 -24.43 5.37
CA ASP A 41 21.04 -24.05 6.38
C ASP A 41 19.67 -24.72 6.15
N LEU A 42 19.61 -25.68 5.21
CA LEU A 42 18.42 -26.49 4.88
C LEU A 42 17.20 -25.64 4.43
N GLN A 43 17.41 -24.48 3.80
CA GLN A 43 16.31 -23.67 3.29
C GLN A 43 15.48 -24.45 2.29
N LYS A 44 14.16 -24.44 2.47
CA LYS A 44 13.19 -25.16 1.61
C LYS A 44 13.30 -24.79 0.13
N SER A 45 13.69 -23.54 -0.18
CA SER A 45 13.87 -23.05 -1.55
C SER A 45 15.07 -23.64 -2.27
N THR A 46 16.12 -24.02 -1.56
CA THR A 46 17.39 -24.54 -2.11
C THR A 46 17.56 -26.03 -1.88
N PHE A 47 16.86 -26.61 -0.93
CA PHE A 47 16.99 -28.03 -0.49
C PHE A 47 16.01 -28.96 -1.23
N ALA A 48 15.77 -28.77 -2.52
CA ALA A 48 14.98 -29.71 -3.31
C ALA A 48 15.85 -30.90 -3.74
N ILE A 49 15.59 -32.09 -3.20
CA ILE A 49 16.31 -33.35 -3.50
C ILE A 49 15.49 -34.28 -4.44
N GLU A 50 14.31 -33.88 -4.80
CA GLU A 50 13.32 -34.75 -5.50
C GLU A 50 13.80 -35.37 -6.81
N ASN A 51 14.89 -34.85 -7.42
CA ASN A 51 15.43 -35.31 -8.69
C ASN A 51 16.92 -35.74 -8.64
N VAL A 52 17.42 -36.06 -7.47
CA VAL A 52 18.81 -36.53 -7.36
C VAL A 52 18.85 -38.02 -7.73
N ASN A 53 19.65 -38.35 -8.73
CA ASN A 53 19.89 -39.74 -9.11
C ASN A 53 20.68 -40.45 -8.01
N GLN A 54 20.01 -41.26 -7.20
CA GLN A 54 20.58 -41.95 -6.03
C GLN A 54 21.47 -43.18 -6.40
N ASN A 55 21.60 -43.48 -7.68
CA ASN A 55 22.27 -44.71 -8.16
C ASN A 55 23.80 -44.56 -8.39
N ASP A 56 24.39 -43.45 -8.01
CA ASP A 56 25.85 -43.28 -8.07
C ASP A 56 26.48 -43.83 -6.79
N SER A 57 26.86 -45.11 -6.82
CA SER A 57 27.49 -45.80 -5.69
C SER A 57 28.88 -45.24 -5.32
N ASN A 58 29.46 -44.42 -6.18
CA ASN A 58 30.81 -43.89 -6.02
C ASN A 58 30.86 -42.48 -5.38
N LEU A 59 29.71 -41.85 -5.15
CA LEU A 59 29.64 -40.54 -4.54
C LEU A 59 28.93 -40.63 -3.17
N SER A 60 29.68 -40.46 -2.11
CA SER A 60 29.11 -40.32 -0.75
C SER A 60 28.82 -38.84 -0.46
N ILE A 61 27.56 -38.50 -0.14
CA ILE A 61 27.16 -37.14 0.17
C ILE A 61 26.92 -37.01 1.67
N LEU A 62 27.69 -36.13 2.31
CA LEU A 62 27.54 -35.80 3.73
C LEU A 62 26.95 -34.41 3.83
N ILE A 63 25.73 -34.32 4.35
CA ILE A 63 25.03 -33.05 4.61
C ILE A 63 25.34 -32.60 6.02
N ILE A 64 25.93 -31.42 6.15
CA ILE A 64 26.26 -30.80 7.43
C ILE A 64 25.30 -29.61 7.61
N PRO A 65 24.27 -29.74 8.46
CA PRO A 65 23.37 -28.64 8.72
C PRO A 65 24.11 -27.55 9.50
N LEU A 66 24.06 -26.34 8.99
CA LEU A 66 24.47 -25.14 9.71
C LEU A 66 23.30 -24.72 10.59
N ASN A 67 23.43 -24.87 11.88
CA ASN A 67 22.42 -24.38 12.81
C ASN A 67 22.33 -22.87 12.68
N LYS A 68 21.15 -22.38 12.32
CA LYS A 68 20.84 -20.98 12.42
C LYS A 68 20.85 -20.61 13.91
N THR A 69 21.83 -19.88 14.36
CA THR A 69 21.69 -19.11 15.61
C THR A 69 20.49 -18.21 15.42
N ALA A 70 19.58 -18.14 16.40
CA ALA A 70 18.49 -17.19 16.38
C ALA A 70 19.12 -15.79 16.23
N GLU A 71 19.09 -15.28 15.01
CA GLU A 71 19.60 -13.95 14.74
C GLU A 71 18.53 -12.96 15.17
N ASN A 72 18.92 -12.06 16.05
CA ASN A 72 18.07 -10.94 16.39
C ASN A 72 17.78 -10.16 15.10
N ASN A 73 16.51 -9.92 14.81
CA ASN A 73 16.10 -9.13 13.67
C ASN A 73 14.94 -8.22 14.03
N LEU A 74 15.05 -6.98 13.63
CA LEU A 74 14.02 -5.97 13.74
C LEU A 74 13.73 -5.42 12.35
N TYR A 75 12.52 -5.55 11.86
CA TYR A 75 12.16 -5.09 10.51
C TYR A 75 10.82 -4.36 10.47
N MET A 76 10.58 -3.64 9.38
CA MET A 76 9.29 -3.01 9.11
C MET A 76 8.40 -3.92 8.27
N ASP A 77 7.20 -4.19 8.80
CA ASP A 77 6.18 -5.03 8.18
C ASP A 77 5.31 -4.24 7.20
N SER A 78 4.90 -3.02 7.59
CA SER A 78 3.96 -2.20 6.84
C SER A 78 4.07 -0.72 7.19
N CYS A 79 3.58 0.13 6.28
CA CYS A 79 3.52 1.57 6.48
C CYS A 79 2.22 2.11 5.86
N TRP A 80 1.55 3.05 6.54
CA TRP A 80 0.33 3.71 6.06
C TRP A 80 0.22 5.13 6.60
N MET A 81 -0.70 5.88 6.06
CA MET A 81 -1.03 7.23 6.54
C MET A 81 -2.31 7.21 7.35
N SER A 82 -2.40 8.05 8.37
CA SER A 82 -3.61 8.20 9.20
C SER A 82 -4.77 8.82 8.41
N SER A 83 -4.48 9.62 7.37
CA SER A 83 -5.48 10.21 6.49
C SER A 83 -5.19 9.89 5.03
N PRO A 84 -6.20 9.54 4.21
CA PRO A 84 -6.03 9.34 2.78
C PRO A 84 -5.81 10.67 2.03
N ILE A 85 -6.19 11.80 2.63
CA ILE A 85 -6.06 13.13 2.04
C ILE A 85 -4.85 13.84 2.64
N ILE A 86 -3.88 14.14 1.79
CA ILE A 86 -2.64 14.80 2.18
C ILE A 86 -2.65 16.21 1.59
N GLN A 87 -2.66 17.20 2.49
CA GLN A 87 -2.68 18.61 2.11
C GLN A 87 -1.32 19.26 2.38
N LYS A 88 -0.90 20.08 1.43
CA LYS A 88 0.27 20.95 1.60
C LYS A 88 0.07 21.90 2.81
N GLY A 89 1.08 22.02 3.65
CA GLY A 89 1.07 22.88 4.84
C GLY A 89 0.35 22.29 6.06
N LYS A 90 -0.35 21.16 5.95
CA LYS A 90 -0.96 20.48 7.10
C LYS A 90 -0.08 19.32 7.57
N ALA A 91 0.01 19.12 8.87
CA ALA A 91 0.74 18.01 9.44
C ALA A 91 0.06 16.68 9.08
N ILE A 92 0.85 15.71 8.63
CA ILE A 92 0.42 14.35 8.34
C ILE A 92 1.09 13.39 9.32
N GLU A 93 0.43 12.29 9.60
CA GLU A 93 0.96 11.20 10.40
C GLU A 93 1.21 9.99 9.50
N ILE A 94 2.46 9.57 9.47
CA ILE A 94 2.92 8.34 8.80
C ILE A 94 3.13 7.31 9.88
N ILE A 95 2.41 6.20 9.80
CA ILE A 95 2.46 5.11 10.78
C ILE A 95 3.20 3.96 10.14
N ALA A 96 4.23 3.45 10.80
CA ALA A 96 4.94 2.25 10.40
C ALA A 96 4.83 1.18 11.48
N ARG A 97 4.73 -0.07 11.09
CA ARG A 97 4.70 -1.21 11.99
C ARG A 97 6.06 -1.90 11.98
N VAL A 98 6.69 -1.94 13.13
CA VAL A 98 7.93 -2.68 13.36
C VAL A 98 7.63 -4.02 14.03
N VAL A 99 8.46 -5.01 13.73
CA VAL A 99 8.35 -6.38 14.25
C VAL A 99 9.67 -6.80 14.83
N ASN A 100 9.68 -7.17 16.11
CA ASN A 100 10.82 -7.71 16.79
C ASN A 100 10.84 -9.25 16.69
N LYS A 101 11.80 -9.81 15.98
CA LYS A 101 12.01 -11.28 15.91
C LYS A 101 13.12 -11.76 16.84
N SER A 102 13.68 -10.87 17.68
CA SER A 102 14.65 -11.27 18.67
C SER A 102 14.02 -11.84 19.94
N ASP A 103 14.82 -12.47 20.75
CA ASP A 103 14.42 -13.01 22.06
C ASP A 103 14.53 -11.98 23.21
N VAL A 104 14.90 -10.73 22.88
CA VAL A 104 15.09 -9.66 23.85
C VAL A 104 14.17 -8.48 23.58
N THR A 105 13.80 -7.77 24.65
CA THR A 105 13.09 -6.50 24.50
C THR A 105 14.04 -5.43 23.97
N LEU A 106 13.67 -4.82 22.87
CA LEU A 106 14.38 -3.68 22.31
C LEU A 106 13.78 -2.39 22.87
N THR A 107 14.60 -1.55 23.48
CA THR A 107 14.13 -0.36 24.19
C THR A 107 14.74 0.92 23.63
N ASN A 108 13.89 1.96 23.50
CA ASN A 108 14.29 3.30 23.09
C ASN A 108 15.12 3.36 21.80
N LEU A 109 14.75 2.55 20.80
CA LEU A 109 15.42 2.55 19.51
C LEU A 109 14.89 3.71 18.63
N PRO A 110 15.76 4.43 17.92
CA PRO A 110 15.34 5.47 17.00
C PRO A 110 14.95 4.87 15.64
N ALA A 111 13.88 5.40 15.07
CA ALA A 111 13.53 5.23 13.67
C ALA A 111 13.51 6.60 12.98
N PHE A 112 13.99 6.65 11.74
CA PHE A 112 14.19 7.90 11.00
C PHE A 112 13.32 7.94 9.75
N LEU A 113 12.53 9.00 9.60
CA LEU A 113 11.81 9.28 8.36
C LEU A 113 12.63 10.23 7.48
N HIS A 114 12.90 9.80 6.25
CA HIS A 114 13.48 10.61 5.20
C HIS A 114 12.46 10.87 4.10
N VAL A 115 12.41 12.11 3.62
CA VAL A 115 11.58 12.52 2.48
C VAL A 115 12.46 13.23 1.48
N ASN A 116 12.48 12.73 0.24
CA ASN A 116 13.37 13.20 -0.83
C ASN A 116 14.85 13.29 -0.38
N GLY A 117 15.31 12.24 0.31
CA GLY A 117 16.68 12.14 0.81
C GLY A 117 17.00 12.93 2.08
N MET A 118 16.11 13.80 2.55
CA MET A 118 16.30 14.60 3.77
C MET A 118 15.57 13.99 4.95
N GLN A 119 16.23 13.89 6.10
CA GLN A 119 15.59 13.48 7.35
C GLN A 119 14.55 14.52 7.78
N LYS A 120 13.32 14.11 8.03
CA LYS A 120 12.19 14.97 8.41
C LYS A 120 11.63 14.71 9.80
N ALA A 121 11.72 13.47 10.27
CA ALA A 121 11.25 13.12 11.61
C ALA A 121 12.06 11.96 12.20
N ILE A 122 12.03 11.88 13.52
CA ILE A 122 12.55 10.78 14.32
C ILE A 122 11.43 10.33 15.26
N SER A 123 11.29 9.03 15.43
CA SER A 123 10.39 8.44 16.42
C SER A 123 11.14 7.38 17.21
N ASN A 124 11.08 7.45 18.53
CA ASN A 124 11.66 6.43 19.40
C ASN A 124 10.58 5.42 19.78
N PHE A 125 10.97 4.16 19.87
CA PHE A 125 10.03 3.09 20.19
C PHE A 125 10.71 2.00 21.02
N SER A 126 9.87 1.17 21.66
CA SER A 126 10.29 -0.03 22.35
C SER A 126 9.36 -1.16 21.94
N VAL A 127 9.91 -2.35 21.71
CA VAL A 127 9.14 -3.50 21.26
C VAL A 127 9.61 -4.77 21.95
N PRO A 128 8.71 -5.49 22.67
CA PRO A 128 9.00 -6.76 23.32
C PRO A 128 9.39 -7.86 22.34
N PRO A 129 9.96 -8.99 22.82
CA PRO A 129 10.30 -10.15 22.01
C PRO A 129 9.07 -10.69 21.26
N GLY A 130 9.22 -10.95 19.96
CA GLY A 130 8.17 -11.52 19.12
C GLY A 130 6.98 -10.62 18.83
N GLU A 131 6.93 -9.41 19.36
CA GLU A 131 5.81 -8.49 19.24
C GLU A 131 5.94 -7.50 18.08
N LYS A 132 4.83 -6.81 17.81
CA LYS A 132 4.70 -5.74 16.81
C LYS A 132 4.35 -4.43 17.51
N GLN A 133 4.98 -3.35 17.05
CA GLN A 133 4.72 -1.99 17.57
C GLN A 133 4.48 -1.04 16.41
N ASN A 134 3.46 -0.19 16.54
CA ASN A 134 3.25 0.92 15.61
C ASN A 134 4.04 2.13 16.09
N ILE A 135 4.79 2.73 15.16
CA ILE A 135 5.53 3.97 15.38
C ILE A 135 4.93 5.06 14.49
N THR A 136 4.88 6.28 14.99
CA THR A 136 4.24 7.40 14.28
C THR A 136 5.25 8.51 14.02
N PHE A 137 5.32 8.96 12.77
CA PHE A 137 6.10 10.11 12.36
C PHE A 137 5.15 11.25 11.98
N LYS A 138 5.42 12.45 12.52
CA LYS A 138 4.71 13.68 12.13
C LYS A 138 5.57 14.46 11.15
N PHE A 139 4.99 14.83 10.03
CA PHE A 139 5.66 15.56 8.98
C PHE A 139 4.71 16.56 8.34
N THR A 140 5.18 17.80 8.10
CA THR A 140 4.41 18.82 7.39
C THR A 140 5.00 19.06 6.01
N PRO A 141 4.31 18.64 4.93
CA PRO A 141 4.79 18.86 3.58
C PRO A 141 4.65 20.31 3.17
N LEU A 142 5.73 20.91 2.69
CA LEU A 142 5.75 22.32 2.23
C LEU A 142 5.61 22.47 0.72
N SER A 143 5.63 21.38 -0.04
CA SER A 143 5.50 21.38 -1.50
C SER A 143 4.63 20.22 -1.97
N SER A 144 3.87 20.45 -3.03
CA SER A 144 3.09 19.41 -3.74
C SER A 144 3.97 18.46 -4.56
N GLY A 145 3.36 17.49 -5.22
CA GLY A 145 3.98 16.48 -6.07
C GLY A 145 4.46 15.24 -5.32
N PHE A 146 5.06 14.32 -6.05
CA PHE A 146 5.54 13.04 -5.53
C PHE A 146 6.64 13.23 -4.48
N LYS A 147 6.54 12.45 -3.41
CA LYS A 147 7.54 12.35 -2.34
C LYS A 147 8.08 10.92 -2.30
N GLN A 148 9.38 10.80 -2.45
CA GLN A 148 10.09 9.55 -2.22
C GLN A 148 10.46 9.47 -0.74
N CYS A 149 10.01 8.44 -0.07
CA CYS A 149 10.18 8.29 1.37
C CYS A 149 10.96 7.03 1.71
N LYS A 150 11.70 7.15 2.78
CA LYS A 150 12.41 6.03 3.38
C LYS A 150 12.26 6.12 4.90
N ILE A 151 11.84 5.06 5.54
CA ILE A 151 11.98 4.88 6.97
C ILE A 151 13.17 3.95 7.20
N SER A 152 14.08 4.33 8.08
CA SER A 152 15.24 3.51 8.41
C SER A 152 15.27 3.20 9.90
N LEU A 153 15.60 1.95 10.20
CA LEU A 153 15.95 1.43 11.52
C LEU A 153 17.47 1.27 11.59
N GLN A 154 17.95 0.89 12.77
CA GLN A 154 19.32 0.42 12.94
C GLN A 154 19.25 -0.91 13.66
N ASP A 155 19.55 -1.97 12.96
CA ASP A 155 19.60 -3.33 13.50
C ASP A 155 20.90 -4.01 13.13
N TYR A 156 21.33 -4.96 13.96
CA TYR A 156 22.52 -5.77 13.75
C TYR A 156 22.27 -7.16 14.34
N PRO A 157 22.68 -8.25 13.66
CA PRO A 157 23.57 -8.31 12.48
C PRO A 157 22.86 -8.22 11.11
N ILE A 158 21.54 -8.23 11.07
CA ILE A 158 20.77 -8.22 9.83
C ILE A 158 20.41 -6.77 9.49
N SER A 159 20.96 -6.22 8.42
CA SER A 159 20.78 -4.82 8.05
C SER A 159 20.15 -4.61 6.67
N PHE A 160 19.88 -5.67 5.91
CA PHE A 160 19.32 -5.54 4.54
C PHE A 160 17.84 -5.12 4.53
N ASP A 161 17.10 -5.36 5.62
CA ASP A 161 15.70 -5.01 5.84
C ASP A 161 15.48 -3.82 6.79
N ASP A 162 16.55 -3.12 7.15
CA ASP A 162 16.52 -1.89 7.96
C ASP A 162 15.82 -0.72 7.27
N ASN A 163 15.60 -0.78 5.97
CA ASN A 163 15.05 0.32 5.20
C ASN A 163 13.73 -0.07 4.53
N PHE A 164 12.70 0.72 4.77
CA PHE A 164 11.40 0.60 4.12
C PHE A 164 11.17 1.79 3.19
N TYR A 165 10.96 1.52 1.90
CA TYR A 165 10.77 2.54 0.86
C TYR A 165 9.32 2.62 0.43
N PHE A 166 8.81 3.84 0.30
CA PHE A 166 7.48 4.10 -0.22
C PHE A 166 7.41 5.48 -0.88
N SER A 167 6.35 5.73 -1.61
CA SER A 167 6.11 7.03 -2.22
C SER A 167 4.65 7.40 -2.09
N PHE A 168 4.38 8.70 -2.06
CA PHE A 168 3.03 9.25 -2.11
C PHE A 168 3.03 10.60 -2.81
N GLU A 169 1.85 11.00 -3.26
CA GLU A 169 1.66 12.29 -3.91
C GLU A 169 0.93 13.25 -2.99
N ILE A 170 1.41 14.51 -2.97
CA ILE A 170 0.74 15.63 -2.31
C ILE A 170 0.10 16.46 -3.39
N LEU A 171 -1.21 16.52 -3.39
CA LEU A 171 -1.95 17.35 -4.32
C LEU A 171 -1.78 18.82 -3.95
N ASP A 172 -1.68 19.68 -4.95
CA ASP A 172 -1.67 21.12 -4.72
C ASP A 172 -3.02 21.60 -4.23
N LYS A 173 -4.08 21.12 -4.90
CA LYS A 173 -5.48 21.32 -4.51
C LYS A 173 -6.30 20.06 -4.75
N ILE A 174 -7.32 19.87 -3.93
CA ILE A 174 -8.33 18.84 -4.14
C ILE A 174 -9.38 19.40 -5.09
N LYS A 175 -9.49 18.82 -6.27
CA LYS A 175 -10.44 19.27 -7.28
C LYS A 175 -11.80 18.63 -7.04
N VAL A 176 -12.81 19.47 -6.87
CA VAL A 176 -14.21 19.09 -6.67
C VAL A 176 -15.05 19.64 -7.80
N LEU A 177 -15.67 18.75 -8.55
CA LEU A 177 -16.60 19.13 -9.64
C LEU A 177 -18.03 18.84 -9.21
N ASN A 178 -18.84 19.89 -9.12
CA ASN A 178 -20.28 19.80 -8.91
C ASN A 178 -21.00 19.93 -10.23
N ILE A 179 -21.79 18.92 -10.60
CA ILE A 179 -22.65 18.93 -11.79
C ILE A 179 -24.07 19.14 -11.33
N TYR A 180 -24.68 20.24 -11.78
CA TYR A 180 -26.03 20.60 -11.42
C TYR A 180 -26.95 20.72 -12.65
N GLU A 181 -28.27 20.63 -12.46
CA GLU A 181 -29.25 20.75 -13.54
C GLU A 181 -30.05 22.07 -13.51
N GLN A 182 -30.51 22.50 -12.35
CA GLN A 182 -31.37 23.70 -12.27
C GLN A 182 -30.59 24.95 -11.85
N SER A 183 -29.95 24.91 -10.67
CA SER A 183 -29.21 26.04 -10.13
C SER A 183 -28.05 25.54 -9.24
N PRO A 184 -26.93 26.28 -9.20
CA PRO A 184 -25.83 25.93 -8.29
C PRO A 184 -26.29 25.90 -6.84
N ASN A 185 -25.82 24.91 -6.10
CA ASN A 185 -26.10 24.77 -4.67
C ASN A 185 -25.19 25.68 -3.84
N PHE A 186 -25.73 26.75 -3.30
CA PHE A 186 -24.99 27.72 -2.49
C PHE A 186 -24.39 27.10 -1.21
N SER A 187 -25.02 26.06 -0.66
CA SER A 187 -24.48 25.38 0.53
C SER A 187 -23.19 24.63 0.18
N LEU A 188 -23.17 23.90 -0.92
CA LEU A 188 -21.96 23.23 -1.42
C LEU A 188 -20.85 24.25 -1.78
N GLN A 189 -21.24 25.32 -2.46
CA GLN A 189 -20.32 26.40 -2.78
C GLN A 189 -19.70 27.01 -1.51
N SER A 190 -20.51 27.33 -0.51
CA SER A 190 -20.05 27.89 0.75
C SER A 190 -19.19 26.92 1.57
N LEU A 191 -19.42 25.62 1.44
CA LEU A 191 -18.64 24.57 2.10
C LEU A 191 -17.25 24.48 1.51
N PHE A 192 -17.13 24.42 0.18
CA PHE A 192 -15.88 24.11 -0.49
C PHE A 192 -15.03 25.33 -0.86
N GLN A 193 -15.62 26.49 -1.12
CA GLN A 193 -14.86 27.69 -1.53
C GLN A 193 -14.07 28.37 -0.42
N LYS A 194 -14.35 28.03 0.85
CA LYS A 194 -13.66 28.64 2.01
C LYS A 194 -12.31 27.99 2.32
N ASP A 195 -12.02 26.80 1.77
CA ASP A 195 -10.76 26.10 1.99
C ASP A 195 -9.85 26.30 0.76
N ASP A 196 -8.73 26.99 0.97
CA ASP A 196 -7.73 27.26 -0.09
C ASP A 196 -7.11 25.98 -0.68
N ALA A 197 -7.23 24.85 0.01
CA ALA A 197 -6.77 23.55 -0.47
C ALA A 197 -7.76 22.87 -1.42
N ILE A 198 -8.95 23.47 -1.64
CA ILE A 198 -9.99 22.94 -2.52
C ILE A 198 -10.12 23.84 -3.76
N ASP A 199 -10.15 23.20 -4.92
CA ASP A 199 -10.50 23.81 -6.21
C ASP A 199 -11.92 23.33 -6.59
N TYR A 200 -12.92 24.13 -6.17
CA TYR A 200 -14.33 23.82 -6.40
C TYR A 200 -14.82 24.48 -7.68
N LYS A 201 -15.33 23.65 -8.59
CA LYS A 201 -15.97 24.07 -9.84
C LYS A 201 -17.41 23.55 -9.88
N SER A 202 -18.37 24.40 -10.26
CA SER A 202 -19.75 24.03 -10.47
C SER A 202 -20.13 24.23 -11.92
N VAL A 203 -20.69 23.21 -12.57
CA VAL A 203 -20.99 23.19 -14.01
C VAL A 203 -22.41 22.70 -14.26
N TYR A 204 -23.13 23.41 -15.13
CA TYR A 204 -24.42 22.97 -15.61
C TYR A 204 -24.30 21.70 -16.46
N ILE A 205 -25.18 20.73 -16.27
CA ILE A 205 -25.13 19.41 -16.94
C ILE A 205 -25.05 19.51 -18.47
N GLY A 206 -25.71 20.49 -19.07
CA GLY A 206 -25.68 20.71 -20.52
C GLY A 206 -24.34 21.28 -21.05
N GLN A 207 -23.44 21.68 -20.20
CA GLN A 207 -22.12 22.25 -20.54
C GLN A 207 -20.94 21.41 -20.06
N ILE A 208 -21.22 20.20 -19.56
CA ILE A 208 -20.17 19.36 -19.00
C ILE A 208 -19.22 18.84 -20.07
N ASN A 209 -17.93 18.94 -19.80
CA ASN A 209 -16.90 18.22 -20.54
C ASN A 209 -16.54 16.95 -19.77
N TYR A 210 -16.86 15.79 -20.30
CA TYR A 210 -16.62 14.49 -19.65
C TYR A 210 -15.14 14.20 -19.42
N GLU A 211 -14.23 14.76 -20.23
CA GLU A 211 -12.79 14.61 -20.01
C GLU A 211 -12.32 15.31 -18.72
N GLU A 212 -13.03 16.34 -18.26
CA GLU A 212 -12.69 17.01 -17.00
C GLU A 212 -12.95 16.12 -15.77
N ILE A 213 -13.89 15.17 -15.85
CA ILE A 213 -14.26 14.28 -14.76
C ILE A 213 -13.06 13.47 -14.28
N LYS A 214 -12.21 12.99 -15.20
CA LYS A 214 -11.05 12.16 -14.91
C LYS A 214 -10.00 12.84 -14.03
N ASN A 215 -9.98 14.17 -14.02
CA ASN A 215 -8.98 14.97 -13.31
C ASN A 215 -9.47 15.44 -11.93
N GLN A 216 -10.63 14.98 -11.48
CA GLN A 216 -11.21 15.34 -10.18
C GLN A 216 -10.82 14.33 -9.10
N GLN A 217 -10.96 14.73 -7.84
CA GLN A 217 -10.91 13.84 -6.68
C GLN A 217 -12.32 13.56 -6.14
N LEU A 218 -13.22 14.54 -6.24
CA LEU A 218 -14.60 14.39 -5.86
C LEU A 218 -15.51 14.91 -6.97
N LEU A 219 -16.46 14.07 -7.37
CA LEU A 219 -17.56 14.43 -8.25
C LEU A 219 -18.86 14.50 -7.45
N ILE A 220 -19.63 15.55 -7.64
CA ILE A 220 -20.93 15.73 -7.00
C ILE A 220 -21.99 15.81 -8.08
N LEU A 221 -23.01 14.95 -8.00
CA LEU A 221 -24.24 15.07 -8.81
C LEU A 221 -25.29 15.78 -7.96
N ASP A 222 -25.65 16.98 -8.35
CA ASP A 222 -26.50 17.86 -7.55
C ASP A 222 -27.83 18.14 -8.27
N GLY A 223 -28.88 17.50 -7.80
CA GLY A 223 -30.25 17.70 -8.26
C GLY A 223 -30.52 17.26 -9.72
N LEU A 224 -29.76 16.30 -10.24
CA LEU A 224 -30.01 15.80 -11.60
C LEU A 224 -31.31 15.00 -11.64
N THR A 225 -32.17 15.30 -12.62
CA THR A 225 -33.41 14.51 -12.88
C THR A 225 -33.08 13.25 -13.68
N THR A 226 -32.14 13.34 -14.60
CA THR A 226 -31.76 12.24 -15.49
C THR A 226 -30.23 12.20 -15.61
N VAL A 227 -29.68 10.98 -15.57
CA VAL A 227 -28.25 10.75 -15.83
C VAL A 227 -28.10 10.08 -17.18
N SER A 228 -27.47 10.75 -18.14
CA SER A 228 -27.26 10.19 -19.49
C SER A 228 -26.30 9.01 -19.48
N SER A 229 -26.44 8.11 -20.44
CA SER A 229 -25.55 6.92 -20.55
C SER A 229 -24.06 7.30 -20.67
N GLY A 230 -23.75 8.37 -21.40
CA GLY A 230 -22.37 8.88 -21.51
C GLY A 230 -21.82 9.38 -20.18
N LEU A 231 -22.66 10.07 -19.38
CA LEU A 231 -22.27 10.51 -18.04
C LEU A 231 -22.08 9.30 -17.10
N VAL A 232 -22.97 8.31 -17.15
CA VAL A 232 -22.86 7.08 -16.36
C VAL A 232 -21.54 6.37 -16.62
N GLN A 233 -21.14 6.20 -17.89
CA GLN A 233 -19.87 5.56 -18.25
C GLN A 233 -18.67 6.36 -17.73
N SER A 234 -18.71 7.69 -17.84
CA SER A 234 -17.62 8.54 -17.35
C SER A 234 -17.51 8.49 -15.83
N ILE A 235 -18.62 8.46 -15.10
CA ILE A 235 -18.66 8.30 -13.64
C ILE A 235 -18.15 6.92 -13.23
N ALA A 236 -18.60 5.85 -13.91
CA ALA A 236 -18.16 4.49 -13.60
C ALA A 236 -16.63 4.32 -13.77
N SER A 237 -16.07 4.86 -14.85
CA SER A 237 -14.63 4.90 -15.05
C SER A 237 -13.92 5.68 -13.94
N PHE A 238 -14.41 6.88 -13.62
CA PHE A 238 -13.85 7.75 -12.58
C PHE A 238 -13.82 7.07 -11.20
N VAL A 239 -14.93 6.42 -10.81
CA VAL A 239 -15.00 5.70 -9.52
C VAL A 239 -14.09 4.47 -9.53
N LYS A 240 -14.04 3.72 -10.65
CA LYS A 240 -13.13 2.57 -10.80
C LYS A 240 -11.66 2.98 -10.68
N ASP A 241 -11.31 4.16 -11.17
CA ASP A 241 -9.96 4.72 -11.10
C ASP A 241 -9.64 5.35 -9.70
N GLY A 242 -10.56 5.23 -8.73
CA GLY A 242 -10.37 5.67 -7.34
C GLY A 242 -10.95 7.04 -7.01
N GLY A 243 -11.71 7.65 -7.91
CA GLY A 243 -12.43 8.90 -7.67
C GLY A 243 -13.59 8.74 -6.69
N SER A 244 -13.89 9.79 -5.93
CA SER A 244 -15.01 9.81 -4.98
C SER A 244 -16.25 10.43 -5.60
N LEU A 245 -17.42 9.85 -5.34
CA LEU A 245 -18.71 10.31 -5.85
C LEU A 245 -19.69 10.60 -4.72
N ALA A 246 -20.35 11.77 -4.78
CA ALA A 246 -21.50 12.12 -3.94
C ALA A 246 -22.70 12.37 -4.82
N ILE A 247 -23.84 11.80 -4.47
CA ILE A 247 -25.10 11.93 -5.24
C ILE A 247 -26.16 12.56 -4.34
N PHE A 248 -26.64 13.74 -4.74
CA PHE A 248 -27.81 14.41 -4.19
C PHE A 248 -28.89 14.41 -5.25
N PRO A 249 -29.78 13.41 -5.27
CA PRO A 249 -30.76 13.26 -6.34
C PRO A 249 -31.80 14.38 -6.31
N SER A 250 -32.35 14.72 -7.48
CA SER A 250 -33.53 15.60 -7.58
C SER A 250 -34.73 14.98 -6.88
N ASN A 251 -35.69 15.83 -6.51
CA ASN A 251 -37.00 15.33 -6.08
C ASN A 251 -37.79 14.55 -7.15
N ASP A 252 -37.50 14.79 -8.42
CA ASP A 252 -38.21 14.24 -9.55
C ASP A 252 -37.28 13.44 -10.47
N ILE A 253 -36.61 12.44 -9.89
CA ILE A 253 -35.64 11.58 -10.62
C ILE A 253 -36.34 10.69 -11.64
N ASN A 254 -35.68 10.47 -12.76
CA ASN A 254 -36.03 9.39 -13.70
C ASN A 254 -35.40 8.08 -13.13
N PHE A 255 -36.23 7.22 -12.58
CA PHE A 255 -35.81 5.97 -11.93
C PHE A 255 -35.03 5.04 -12.87
N ASP A 256 -35.39 4.97 -14.15
CA ASP A 256 -34.70 4.11 -15.12
C ASP A 256 -33.24 4.56 -15.32
N SER A 257 -33.01 5.87 -15.45
CA SER A 257 -31.64 6.40 -15.60
C SER A 257 -30.78 6.19 -14.35
N TYR A 258 -31.38 6.37 -13.17
CA TYR A 258 -30.68 6.11 -11.89
C TYR A 258 -30.47 4.61 -11.64
N LYS A 259 -31.35 3.74 -12.12
CA LYS A 259 -31.15 2.30 -12.08
C LYS A 259 -29.90 1.87 -12.86
N ILE A 260 -29.69 2.45 -14.05
CA ILE A 260 -28.49 2.20 -14.85
C ILE A 260 -27.23 2.65 -14.07
N LEU A 261 -27.28 3.87 -13.50
CA LEU A 261 -26.16 4.38 -12.69
C LEU A 261 -25.85 3.49 -11.48
N SER A 262 -26.89 3.07 -10.73
CA SER A 262 -26.74 2.21 -9.56
C SER A 262 -26.18 0.84 -9.94
N SER A 263 -26.62 0.26 -11.05
CA SER A 263 -26.12 -1.02 -11.56
C SER A 263 -24.63 -0.95 -11.92
N GLU A 264 -24.22 0.11 -12.64
CA GLU A 264 -22.80 0.28 -13.04
C GLU A 264 -21.86 0.51 -11.85
N LEU A 265 -22.36 1.10 -10.77
CA LEU A 265 -21.60 1.39 -9.56
C LEU A 265 -21.75 0.34 -8.45
N ASN A 266 -22.55 -0.72 -8.68
CA ASN A 266 -22.92 -1.71 -7.66
C ASN A 266 -23.53 -1.07 -6.40
N LEU A 267 -24.39 -0.09 -6.58
CA LEU A 267 -25.16 0.57 -5.52
C LEU A 267 -26.58 -0.01 -5.43
N ASP A 268 -27.24 0.22 -4.29
CA ASP A 268 -28.65 -0.09 -4.14
C ASP A 268 -29.52 0.76 -5.09
N GLU A 269 -30.59 0.18 -5.58
CA GLU A 269 -31.50 0.85 -6.51
C GLU A 269 -32.40 1.86 -5.77
N TYR A 270 -32.69 2.99 -6.43
CA TYR A 270 -33.73 3.91 -6.00
C TYR A 270 -35.11 3.33 -6.36
N LEU A 271 -35.87 2.89 -5.36
CA LEU A 271 -37.15 2.17 -5.60
C LEU A 271 -38.34 3.10 -5.61
N ARG A 272 -38.37 4.12 -4.77
CA ARG A 272 -39.51 5.04 -4.62
C ARG A 272 -39.09 6.34 -3.93
N LYS A 273 -39.88 7.38 -4.12
CA LYS A 273 -39.80 8.63 -3.37
C LYS A 273 -40.68 8.50 -2.12
N ASP A 274 -40.12 8.81 -0.96
CA ASP A 274 -40.89 8.98 0.27
C ASP A 274 -41.10 10.48 0.54
N THR A 275 -42.35 10.88 0.68
CA THR A 275 -42.74 12.28 0.93
C THR A 275 -42.88 12.59 2.42
N VAL A 276 -42.76 11.58 3.28
CA VAL A 276 -42.82 11.74 4.74
C VAL A 276 -41.52 12.36 5.25
N LYS A 277 -41.63 13.45 6.01
CA LYS A 277 -40.46 14.06 6.66
C LYS A 277 -39.82 13.07 7.63
N GLN A 278 -38.63 12.64 7.30
CA GLN A 278 -37.79 11.78 8.14
C GLN A 278 -36.84 12.65 8.98
N LYS A 279 -36.62 12.24 10.22
CA LYS A 279 -35.55 12.81 11.06
C LYS A 279 -34.44 11.80 11.20
N VAL A 280 -33.20 12.27 11.07
CA VAL A 280 -32.03 11.45 11.40
C VAL A 280 -32.00 11.28 12.93
N ASN A 281 -32.33 10.08 13.41
CA ASN A 281 -32.38 9.77 14.83
C ASN A 281 -31.02 9.35 15.38
N LYS A 282 -30.15 8.76 14.54
CA LYS A 282 -28.85 8.26 14.95
C LYS A 282 -27.86 8.32 13.78
N ILE A 283 -26.68 8.84 14.05
CA ILE A 283 -25.54 8.82 13.16
C ILE A 283 -24.54 7.79 13.70
N SER A 284 -24.10 6.88 12.85
CA SER A 284 -23.07 5.91 13.20
C SER A 284 -21.68 6.54 12.99
N TYR A 285 -21.22 7.35 13.93
CA TYR A 285 -19.91 7.98 13.89
C TYR A 285 -18.71 6.99 13.73
N PRO A 286 -18.79 5.71 14.21
CA PRO A 286 -17.75 4.73 13.93
C PRO A 286 -17.63 4.30 12.47
N HIS A 287 -18.56 4.73 11.58
CA HIS A 287 -18.46 4.43 10.17
C HIS A 287 -17.30 5.21 9.53
N LYS A 288 -16.53 4.56 8.65
CA LYS A 288 -15.34 5.14 8.00
C LYS A 288 -15.57 6.50 7.31
N VAL A 289 -16.80 6.77 6.85
CA VAL A 289 -17.18 8.08 6.27
C VAL A 289 -17.01 9.24 7.26
N PHE A 290 -17.06 8.96 8.57
CA PHE A 290 -16.92 9.98 9.62
C PHE A 290 -15.53 9.93 10.30
N GLU A 291 -14.60 9.16 9.77
CA GLU A 291 -13.24 9.09 10.31
C GLU A 291 -12.51 10.41 10.03
N GLY A 292 -12.18 11.14 11.10
CA GLY A 292 -11.52 12.45 11.01
C GLY A 292 -12.46 13.65 10.99
N VAL A 293 -13.75 13.47 11.29
CA VAL A 293 -14.75 14.55 11.45
C VAL A 293 -14.93 14.91 12.92
#